data_01615b9f24cb53e5a476f0cb25056b61
#
_entry.id   01615b9f24cb53e5a476f0cb25056b61
#
_cell.length_a   1.000
_cell.length_b   1.000
_cell.length_c   1.000
_cell.angle_alpha   90.00
_cell.angle_beta   90.00
_cell.angle_gamma   90.00
#
_symmetry.space_group_name_H-M   'P 1'
#
loop_
_entity.id
_entity.type
_entity.pdbx_description
1 polymer ?
#
loop_
_entity_poly.entity_id
_entity_poly.type
_entity_poly.pdbx_seq_one_letter_code
_entity_poly.pdbx_strand_id
1 'polypeptide(L)'
;YHSELLSAEDYLLLNNKIMPFLMNVIAALPLQSANILLALYEANCIELITGKVTIDNNAPNSNETVLTVTSKDGKEKIETYKMFVNCGGQKKITVADYPFQSLLKNGSITHAKAKFASIKEAEKLAINNENITINNKKATLKLPGISIDATYKILDKKGLKNNCLFDINFTHTLGIRPYSYGLQACNATSLILVESWVLENEEGNNTLK
;
A
#
# COMPACT_ATOMS: atom_id res chain seq x y z
N TYR A 1 -1.70 -4.13 -12.97
CA TYR A 1 -2.73 -5.05 -12.46
C TYR A 1 -2.20 -6.44 -12.07
N HIS A 2 -0.97 -6.80 -12.42
CA HIS A 2 -0.39 -8.13 -12.17
C HIS A 2 0.93 -8.05 -11.40
N SER A 3 0.97 -7.22 -10.37
CA SER A 3 2.19 -7.07 -9.55
C SER A 3 2.53 -8.33 -8.75
N GLU A 4 1.59 -9.25 -8.58
CA GLU A 4 1.81 -10.57 -8.00
C GLU A 4 2.73 -11.47 -8.85
N LEU A 5 2.92 -11.13 -10.12
CA LEU A 5 3.81 -11.85 -11.03
C LEU A 5 5.25 -11.33 -11.01
N LEU A 6 5.47 -10.16 -10.39
CA LEU A 6 6.80 -9.57 -10.30
C LEU A 6 7.72 -10.38 -9.38
N SER A 7 8.97 -10.51 -9.79
CA SER A 7 10.02 -10.94 -8.88
C SER A 7 10.20 -9.91 -7.75
N ALA A 8 10.82 -10.29 -6.66
CA ALA A 8 11.10 -9.37 -5.57
C ALA A 8 12.02 -8.22 -6.01
N GLU A 9 12.98 -8.50 -6.90
CA GLU A 9 13.87 -7.52 -7.52
C GLU A 9 13.08 -6.48 -8.33
N ASP A 10 12.20 -6.96 -9.21
CA ASP A 10 11.38 -6.09 -10.05
C ASP A 10 10.38 -5.29 -9.22
N TYR A 11 9.82 -5.90 -8.16
CA TYR A 11 8.96 -5.19 -7.22
C TYR A 11 9.72 -4.04 -6.51
N LEU A 12 10.94 -4.28 -6.06
CA LEU A 12 11.77 -3.24 -5.45
C LEU A 12 12.14 -2.15 -6.46
N LEU A 13 12.47 -2.52 -7.69
CA LEU A 13 12.76 -1.57 -8.77
C LEU A 13 11.54 -0.70 -9.07
N LEU A 14 10.37 -1.35 -9.22
CA LEU A 14 9.09 -0.67 -9.44
C LEU A 14 8.83 0.35 -8.33
N ASN A 15 8.84 -0.06 -7.06
CA ASN A 15 8.47 0.81 -5.95
C ASN A 15 9.49 1.92 -5.68
N ASN A 16 10.79 1.64 -5.81
CA ASN A 16 11.83 2.59 -5.42
C ASN A 16 12.23 3.56 -6.55
N LYS A 17 12.06 3.16 -7.81
CA LYS A 17 12.51 3.96 -8.96
C LYS A 17 11.37 4.42 -9.87
N ILE A 18 10.49 3.48 -10.24
CA ILE A 18 9.48 3.74 -11.27
C ILE A 18 8.25 4.43 -10.67
N MET A 19 7.80 3.97 -9.49
CA MET A 19 6.59 4.50 -8.84
C MET A 19 6.66 5.98 -8.52
N PRO A 20 7.76 6.53 -7.96
CA PRO A 20 7.85 7.96 -7.70
C PRO A 20 7.67 8.78 -8.98
N PHE A 21 8.21 8.32 -10.11
CA PHE A 21 8.00 8.96 -11.41
C PHE A 21 6.55 8.83 -11.89
N LEU A 22 5.98 7.63 -11.86
CA LEU A 22 4.60 7.39 -12.29
C LEU A 22 3.60 8.21 -11.47
N MET A 23 3.79 8.32 -10.17
CA MET A 23 2.89 9.09 -9.31
C MET A 23 2.89 10.58 -9.66
N ASN A 24 4.01 11.13 -10.10
CA ASN A 24 4.06 12.52 -10.59
C ASN A 24 3.24 12.74 -11.87
N VAL A 25 3.04 11.69 -12.67
CA VAL A 25 2.27 11.76 -13.92
C VAL A 25 0.79 11.41 -13.68
N ILE A 26 0.53 10.35 -12.92
CA ILE A 26 -0.83 9.82 -12.71
C ILE A 26 -1.62 10.68 -11.73
N ALA A 27 -0.95 11.20 -10.70
CA ALA A 27 -1.56 12.07 -9.69
C ALA A 27 -1.62 13.55 -10.14
N ALA A 28 -1.73 13.79 -11.45
CA ALA A 28 -1.82 15.13 -12.00
C ALA A 28 -3.01 15.90 -11.42
N LEU A 29 -2.73 17.11 -10.96
CA LEU A 29 -3.77 18.01 -10.47
C LEU A 29 -4.67 18.44 -11.64
N PRO A 30 -6.02 18.40 -11.51
CA PRO A 30 -6.91 18.92 -12.54
C PRO A 30 -6.57 20.38 -12.88
N LEU A 31 -6.61 20.74 -14.17
CA LEU A 31 -6.22 22.06 -14.65
C LEU A 31 -6.93 23.21 -13.90
N GLN A 32 -8.22 23.05 -13.63
CA GLN A 32 -8.98 24.05 -12.88
C GLN A 32 -8.42 24.22 -11.46
N SER A 33 -8.12 23.14 -10.76
CA SER A 33 -7.55 23.18 -9.41
C SER A 33 -6.13 23.77 -9.43
N ALA A 34 -5.34 23.47 -10.46
CA ALA A 34 -4.00 24.03 -10.64
C ALA A 34 -4.06 25.57 -10.84
N ASN A 35 -4.99 26.06 -11.66
CA ASN A 35 -5.19 27.48 -11.87
C ASN A 35 -5.62 28.21 -10.59
N ILE A 36 -6.52 27.62 -9.79
CA ILE A 36 -6.91 28.17 -8.50
C ILE A 36 -5.72 28.23 -7.54
N LEU A 37 -4.94 27.15 -7.45
CA LEU A 37 -3.78 27.08 -6.60
C LEU A 37 -2.72 28.15 -6.98
N LEU A 38 -2.45 28.35 -8.27
CA LEU A 38 -1.54 29.36 -8.78
C LEU A 38 -2.04 30.79 -8.44
N ALA A 39 -3.32 31.06 -8.68
CA ALA A 39 -3.91 32.36 -8.36
C ALA A 39 -3.82 32.68 -6.85
N LEU A 40 -4.07 31.71 -5.99
CA LEU A 40 -3.93 31.88 -4.54
C LEU A 40 -2.46 32.08 -4.12
N TYR A 41 -1.53 31.39 -4.78
CA TYR A 41 -0.10 31.57 -4.53
C TYR A 41 0.38 32.97 -4.96
N GLU A 42 0.01 33.43 -6.15
CA GLU A 42 0.31 34.77 -6.67
C GLU A 42 -0.30 35.89 -5.79
N ALA A 43 -1.48 35.63 -5.22
CA ALA A 43 -2.12 36.53 -4.28
C ALA A 43 -1.52 36.50 -2.85
N ASN A 44 -0.47 35.71 -2.61
CA ASN A 44 0.12 35.47 -1.29
C ASN A 44 -0.85 34.93 -0.23
N CYS A 45 -1.89 34.18 -0.69
CA CYS A 45 -2.85 33.51 0.20
C CYS A 45 -2.39 32.10 0.62
N ILE A 46 -1.34 31.56 -0.01
CA ILE A 46 -0.77 30.25 0.25
C ILE A 46 0.73 30.36 0.41
N GLU A 47 1.27 29.69 1.43
CA GLU A 47 2.71 29.44 1.62
C GLU A 47 3.00 27.95 1.41
N LEU A 48 4.04 27.64 0.62
CA LEU A 48 4.51 26.26 0.41
C LEU A 48 5.69 25.98 1.34
N ILE A 49 5.48 25.13 2.32
CA ILE A 49 6.51 24.75 3.29
C ILE A 49 6.93 23.30 3.02
N THR A 50 8.23 23.10 2.76
CA THR A 50 8.78 21.77 2.50
C THR A 50 9.55 21.24 3.69
N GLY A 51 9.19 20.05 4.17
CA GLY A 51 9.88 19.42 5.28
C GLY A 51 9.16 18.18 5.79
N LYS A 52 9.77 17.53 6.79
CA LYS A 52 9.12 16.45 7.53
C LYS A 52 8.21 17.09 8.58
N VAL A 53 6.91 16.81 8.50
CA VAL A 53 5.91 17.33 9.42
C VAL A 53 5.65 16.35 10.55
N THR A 54 5.71 16.84 11.79
CA THR A 54 5.33 16.10 13.00
C THR A 54 4.25 16.89 13.74
N ILE A 55 3.18 16.22 14.15
CA ILE A 55 2.09 16.83 14.90
C ILE A 55 2.41 16.71 16.39
N ASP A 56 2.36 17.82 17.11
CA ASP A 56 2.47 17.83 18.57
C ASP A 56 1.09 17.53 19.19
N ASN A 57 0.93 16.33 19.71
CA ASN A 57 -0.31 15.90 20.36
C ASN A 57 -0.48 16.46 21.79
N ASN A 58 0.54 17.13 22.34
CA ASN A 58 0.54 17.68 23.69
C ASN A 58 0.34 19.20 23.70
N ALA A 59 -0.10 19.78 22.59
CA ALA A 59 -0.35 21.22 22.51
C ALA A 59 -1.34 21.67 23.59
N PRO A 60 -1.04 22.72 24.34
CA PRO A 60 -1.83 23.12 25.52
C PRO A 60 -3.22 23.67 25.17
N ASN A 61 -3.47 24.03 23.91
CA ASN A 61 -4.75 24.54 23.43
C ASN A 61 -5.46 23.49 22.56
N SER A 62 -6.62 23.01 23.02
CA SER A 62 -7.42 22.03 22.29
C SER A 62 -7.99 22.53 20.95
N ASN A 63 -7.95 23.84 20.69
CA ASN A 63 -8.52 24.47 19.48
C ASN A 63 -7.47 24.78 18.40
N GLU A 64 -6.21 24.44 18.65
CA GLU A 64 -5.11 24.70 17.72
C GLU A 64 -4.27 23.45 17.50
N THR A 65 -3.75 23.30 16.29
CA THR A 65 -2.83 22.23 15.94
C THR A 65 -1.42 22.81 15.83
N VAL A 66 -0.50 22.29 16.61
CA VAL A 66 0.92 22.66 16.56
C VAL A 66 1.67 21.64 15.72
N LEU A 67 2.40 22.14 14.73
CA LEU A 67 3.21 21.33 13.82
C LEU A 67 4.67 21.71 13.97
N THR A 68 5.55 20.72 14.02
CA THR A 68 6.98 20.90 13.82
C THR A 68 7.35 20.47 12.41
N VAL A 69 7.91 21.39 11.63
CA VAL A 69 8.40 21.13 10.28
C VAL A 69 9.92 21.10 10.31
N THR A 70 10.50 19.92 10.04
CA THR A 70 11.95 19.75 9.97
C THR A 70 12.37 19.78 8.51
N SER A 71 13.15 20.78 8.11
CA SER A 71 13.69 20.94 6.76
C SER A 71 14.82 19.94 6.46
N LYS A 72 15.26 19.83 5.20
CA LYS A 72 16.31 18.88 4.79
C LYS A 72 17.67 19.13 5.45
N ASP A 73 17.95 20.38 5.84
CA ASP A 73 19.15 20.81 6.56
C ASP A 73 19.03 20.64 8.08
N GLY A 74 17.94 20.02 8.54
CA GLY A 74 17.72 19.72 9.97
C GLY A 74 17.16 20.87 10.80
N LYS A 75 16.87 22.02 10.20
CA LYS A 75 16.26 23.14 10.92
C LYS A 75 14.80 22.86 11.20
N GLU A 76 14.35 23.20 12.39
CA GLU A 76 12.96 23.04 12.81
C GLU A 76 12.25 24.40 12.82
N LYS A 77 11.02 24.40 12.30
CA LYS A 77 10.07 25.50 12.35
C LYS A 77 8.81 25.01 13.05
N ILE A 78 8.38 25.70 14.09
CA ILE A 78 7.13 25.39 14.80
C ILE A 78 6.05 26.31 14.23
N GLU A 79 4.95 25.72 13.81
CA GLU A 79 3.80 26.41 13.23
C GLU A 79 2.53 26.04 13.98
N THR A 80 1.65 27.01 14.19
CA THR A 80 0.37 26.82 14.87
C THR A 80 -0.78 27.17 13.94
N TYR A 81 -1.75 26.27 13.81
CA TYR A 81 -2.87 26.43 12.90
C TYR A 81 -4.21 26.22 13.63
N LYS A 82 -5.21 27.03 13.27
CA LYS A 82 -6.59 26.85 13.74
C LYS A 82 -7.28 25.62 13.12
N MET A 83 -6.83 25.21 11.95
CA MET A 83 -7.33 24.03 11.24
C MET A 83 -6.16 23.31 10.56
N PHE A 84 -6.11 22.01 10.73
CA PHE A 84 -5.18 21.14 10.03
C PHE A 84 -5.93 20.03 9.29
N VAL A 85 -5.62 19.85 8.02
CA VAL A 85 -6.17 18.78 7.20
C VAL A 85 -5.03 17.86 6.77
N ASN A 86 -5.02 16.62 7.28
CA ASN A 86 -4.02 15.64 6.90
C ASN A 86 -4.38 14.99 5.55
N CYS A 87 -3.72 15.41 4.50
CA CYS A 87 -3.84 14.87 3.15
C CYS A 87 -2.71 13.90 2.79
N GLY A 88 -1.94 13.41 3.76
CA GLY A 88 -0.79 12.51 3.56
C GLY A 88 -1.14 11.09 3.11
N GLY A 89 -2.42 10.81 2.87
CA GLY A 89 -2.92 9.50 2.48
C GLY A 89 -3.05 8.53 3.66
N GLN A 90 -3.35 7.29 3.35
CA GLN A 90 -3.51 6.26 4.37
C GLN A 90 -2.16 5.64 4.75
N LYS A 91 -1.98 5.37 6.05
CA LYS A 91 -0.82 4.62 6.54
C LYS A 91 -0.85 3.22 5.92
N LYS A 92 0.29 2.80 5.39
CA LYS A 92 0.47 1.40 5.00
C LYS A 92 0.31 0.53 6.24
N ILE A 93 -0.71 -0.32 6.24
CA ILE A 93 -0.91 -1.23 7.36
C ILE A 93 0.09 -2.39 7.29
N THR A 94 0.56 -2.78 8.46
CA THR A 94 1.29 -4.03 8.63
C THR A 94 0.29 -5.16 8.89
N VAL A 95 0.71 -6.41 8.74
CA VAL A 95 -0.16 -7.53 9.11
C VAL A 95 -0.54 -7.52 10.60
N ALA A 96 0.29 -6.91 11.46
CA ALA A 96 -0.04 -6.72 12.86
C ALA A 96 -1.25 -5.81 13.07
N ASP A 97 -1.50 -4.88 12.15
CA ASP A 97 -2.66 -3.98 12.17
C ASP A 97 -3.93 -4.61 11.57
N TYR A 98 -3.84 -5.86 11.06
CA TYR A 98 -4.98 -6.54 10.44
C TYR A 98 -6.09 -6.81 11.49
N PRO A 99 -7.36 -6.49 11.20
CA PRO A 99 -8.41 -6.49 12.21
C PRO A 99 -8.74 -7.90 12.77
N PHE A 100 -8.47 -8.95 12.00
CA PHE A 100 -8.81 -10.33 12.40
C PHE A 100 -7.59 -11.09 12.94
N GLN A 101 -7.13 -10.73 14.13
CA GLN A 101 -5.92 -11.28 14.74
C GLN A 101 -5.95 -12.80 14.96
N SER A 102 -7.13 -13.39 15.16
CA SER A 102 -7.28 -14.84 15.29
C SER A 102 -6.89 -15.60 14.02
N LEU A 103 -7.22 -15.03 12.85
CA LEU A 103 -6.88 -15.62 11.55
C LEU A 103 -5.37 -15.54 11.25
N LEU A 104 -4.70 -14.52 11.78
CA LEU A 104 -3.24 -14.42 11.72
C LEU A 104 -2.58 -15.47 12.62
N LYS A 105 -3.04 -15.60 13.87
CA LYS A 105 -2.47 -16.52 14.86
C LYS A 105 -2.59 -17.98 14.42
N ASN A 106 -3.69 -18.37 13.82
CA ASN A 106 -3.89 -19.74 13.32
C ASN A 106 -3.24 -20.00 11.94
N GLY A 107 -2.76 -18.95 11.28
CA GLY A 107 -2.08 -19.02 9.98
C GLY A 107 -3.02 -19.13 8.78
N SER A 108 -4.31 -18.82 8.95
CA SER A 108 -5.25 -18.70 7.84
C SER A 108 -4.95 -17.46 6.97
N ILE A 109 -4.34 -16.47 7.56
CA ILE A 109 -3.87 -15.25 6.87
C ILE A 109 -2.37 -15.11 7.09
N THR A 110 -1.66 -14.68 6.05
CA THR A 110 -0.21 -14.46 6.10
C THR A 110 0.17 -13.15 5.42
N HIS A 111 1.41 -12.71 5.66
CA HIS A 111 2.00 -11.59 4.92
C HIS A 111 2.05 -11.86 3.42
N ALA A 112 1.77 -10.83 2.63
CA ALA A 112 2.11 -10.82 1.21
C ALA A 112 3.63 -11.00 1.04
N LYS A 113 4.04 -11.73 0.00
CA LYS A 113 5.44 -12.04 -0.29
C LYS A 113 5.68 -12.04 -1.78
N ALA A 114 6.84 -11.53 -2.20
CA ALA A 114 7.40 -11.73 -3.53
C ALA A 114 8.60 -12.68 -3.46
N LYS A 115 8.78 -13.52 -4.46
CA LYS A 115 9.93 -14.44 -4.55
C LYS A 115 11.06 -13.76 -5.30
N PHE A 116 12.29 -13.93 -4.83
CA PHE A 116 13.47 -13.54 -5.59
C PHE A 116 13.72 -14.51 -6.74
N ALA A 117 14.06 -13.98 -7.90
CA ALA A 117 14.54 -14.75 -9.03
C ALA A 117 16.03 -15.13 -8.82
N SER A 118 16.80 -14.26 -8.16
CA SER A 118 18.23 -14.46 -7.88
C SER A 118 18.52 -14.48 -6.38
N ILE A 119 19.08 -15.60 -5.89
CA ILE A 119 19.55 -15.71 -4.50
C ILE A 119 20.70 -14.72 -4.23
N LYS A 120 21.61 -14.54 -5.19
CA LYS A 120 22.73 -13.60 -5.05
C LYS A 120 22.26 -12.16 -4.87
N GLU A 121 21.19 -11.76 -5.58
CA GLU A 121 20.61 -10.42 -5.37
C GLU A 121 19.90 -10.34 -4.02
N ALA A 122 19.19 -11.38 -3.60
CA ALA A 122 18.60 -11.44 -2.28
C ALA A 122 19.64 -11.27 -1.16
N GLU A 123 20.78 -11.97 -1.25
CA GLU A 123 21.85 -11.87 -0.28
C GLU A 123 22.44 -10.46 -0.19
N LYS A 124 22.66 -9.79 -1.33
CA LYS A 124 23.13 -8.40 -1.33
C LYS A 124 22.14 -7.45 -0.67
N LEU A 125 20.84 -7.59 -1.01
CA LEU A 125 19.82 -6.69 -0.54
C LEU A 125 19.44 -6.95 0.92
N ALA A 126 19.58 -8.18 1.41
CA ALA A 126 19.28 -8.56 2.79
C ALA A 126 20.19 -7.85 3.82
N ILE A 127 21.39 -7.40 3.42
CA ILE A 127 22.32 -6.67 4.29
C ILE A 127 21.65 -5.42 4.89
N ASN A 128 20.80 -4.75 4.10
CA ASN A 128 20.16 -3.49 4.47
C ASN A 128 18.62 -3.56 4.47
N ASN A 129 18.03 -4.76 4.40
CA ASN A 129 16.58 -4.92 4.33
C ASN A 129 16.11 -6.15 5.12
N GLU A 130 15.63 -5.92 6.32
CA GLU A 130 15.11 -6.93 7.25
C GLU A 130 13.87 -7.69 6.74
N ASN A 131 13.19 -7.14 5.72
CA ASN A 131 12.03 -7.80 5.11
C ASN A 131 12.42 -8.93 4.16
N ILE A 132 13.69 -9.17 3.93
CA ILE A 132 14.18 -10.26 3.10
C ILE A 132 14.50 -11.46 3.97
N THR A 133 13.93 -12.60 3.61
CA THR A 133 14.18 -13.89 4.28
C THR A 133 14.76 -14.87 3.28
N ILE A 134 15.88 -15.49 3.65
CA ILE A 134 16.58 -16.50 2.84
C ILE A 134 16.56 -17.83 3.58
N ASN A 135 15.92 -18.84 2.98
CA ASN A 135 15.83 -20.19 3.55
C ASN A 135 16.05 -21.25 2.46
N ASN A 136 16.99 -22.17 2.67
CA ASN A 136 17.20 -23.35 1.82
C ASN A 136 17.17 -23.05 0.30
N LYS A 137 17.98 -22.12 -0.16
CA LYS A 137 18.05 -21.68 -1.58
C LYS A 137 16.77 -21.01 -2.13
N LYS A 138 15.89 -20.55 -1.26
CA LYS A 138 14.75 -19.72 -1.62
C LYS A 138 14.82 -18.41 -0.87
N ALA A 139 14.59 -17.32 -1.57
CA ALA A 139 14.54 -16.00 -0.95
C ALA A 139 13.19 -15.34 -1.22
N THR A 140 12.67 -14.65 -0.21
CA THR A 140 11.40 -13.93 -0.29
C THR A 140 11.52 -12.55 0.32
N LEU A 141 10.85 -11.58 -0.29
CA LEU A 141 10.64 -10.26 0.23
C LEU A 141 9.25 -10.20 0.86
N LYS A 142 9.17 -9.80 2.11
CA LYS A 142 7.91 -9.49 2.79
C LYS A 142 7.34 -8.19 2.24
N LEU A 143 6.11 -8.24 1.76
CA LEU A 143 5.39 -7.09 1.21
C LEU A 143 4.38 -6.54 2.23
N PRO A 144 3.94 -5.27 2.08
CA PRO A 144 2.84 -4.74 2.88
C PRO A 144 1.54 -5.54 2.68
N GLY A 145 0.75 -5.65 3.74
CA GLY A 145 -0.55 -6.31 3.69
C GLY A 145 -0.49 -7.84 3.71
N ILE A 146 -1.60 -8.45 3.31
CA ILE A 146 -1.83 -9.90 3.38
C ILE A 146 -1.66 -10.57 2.01
N SER A 147 -1.44 -11.88 2.05
CA SER A 147 -1.27 -12.70 0.86
C SER A 147 -2.65 -13.07 0.27
N ILE A 148 -2.86 -12.72 -0.99
CA ILE A 148 -4.05 -13.04 -1.77
C ILE A 148 -3.63 -13.61 -3.14
N ASP A 149 -4.56 -14.28 -3.81
CA ASP A 149 -4.40 -14.68 -5.20
C ASP A 149 -4.97 -13.62 -6.18
N ALA A 150 -4.97 -13.95 -7.47
CA ALA A 150 -5.49 -13.07 -8.54
C ALA A 150 -6.99 -12.76 -8.39
N THR A 151 -7.76 -13.61 -7.70
CA THR A 151 -9.20 -13.47 -7.46
C THR A 151 -9.54 -12.95 -6.06
N TYR A 152 -8.56 -12.38 -5.35
CA TYR A 152 -8.66 -11.87 -3.98
C TYR A 152 -8.95 -12.91 -2.91
N LYS A 153 -8.79 -14.21 -3.21
CA LYS A 153 -8.83 -15.26 -2.19
C LYS A 153 -7.61 -15.17 -1.29
N ILE A 154 -7.83 -15.25 0.01
CA ILE A 154 -6.76 -15.23 1.00
C ILE A 154 -5.95 -16.53 0.92
N LEU A 155 -4.61 -16.40 0.99
CA LEU A 155 -3.69 -17.52 1.03
C LEU A 155 -3.22 -17.78 2.46
N ASP A 156 -3.28 -19.05 2.87
CA ASP A 156 -2.80 -19.50 4.18
C ASP A 156 -1.26 -19.59 4.25
N LYS A 157 -0.73 -19.99 5.40
CA LYS A 157 0.72 -20.17 5.62
C LYS A 157 1.38 -21.23 4.71
N LYS A 158 0.59 -22.13 4.11
CA LYS A 158 1.07 -23.12 3.14
C LYS A 158 0.93 -22.62 1.70
N GLY A 159 0.34 -21.45 1.49
CA GLY A 159 0.03 -20.89 0.18
C GLY A 159 -1.23 -21.48 -0.46
N LEU A 160 -2.07 -22.16 0.33
CA LEU A 160 -3.32 -22.72 -0.15
C LEU A 160 -4.41 -21.64 -0.11
N LYS A 161 -5.25 -21.62 -1.15
CA LYS A 161 -6.37 -20.70 -1.28
C LYS A 161 -7.47 -21.06 -0.29
N ASN A 162 -8.03 -20.07 0.36
CA ASN A 162 -9.25 -20.22 1.13
C ASN A 162 -10.46 -19.89 0.25
N ASN A 163 -11.34 -20.84 0.05
CA ASN A 163 -12.51 -20.69 -0.84
C ASN A 163 -13.64 -19.84 -0.23
N CYS A 164 -13.57 -19.54 1.06
CA CYS A 164 -14.59 -18.78 1.79
C CYS A 164 -14.11 -17.40 2.26
N LEU A 165 -12.81 -17.09 2.15
CA LEU A 165 -12.25 -15.84 2.63
C LEU A 165 -11.64 -15.05 1.46
N PHE A 166 -12.15 -13.83 1.29
CA PHE A 166 -11.69 -12.88 0.29
C PHE A 166 -11.37 -11.55 0.97
N ASP A 167 -10.38 -10.83 0.50
CA ASP A 167 -10.11 -9.48 0.97
C ASP A 167 -9.86 -8.54 -0.20
N ILE A 168 -10.79 -7.62 -0.42
CA ILE A 168 -10.76 -6.62 -1.48
C ILE A 168 -10.34 -5.23 -0.97
N ASN A 169 -10.05 -5.11 0.33
CA ASN A 169 -9.62 -3.85 0.90
C ASN A 169 -8.22 -3.50 0.40
N PHE A 170 -8.09 -2.40 -0.33
CA PHE A 170 -6.81 -2.01 -0.93
C PHE A 170 -5.70 -1.79 0.11
N THR A 171 -6.02 -1.34 1.33
CA THR A 171 -5.02 -1.17 2.39
C THR A 171 -4.47 -2.49 2.89
N HIS A 172 -5.29 -3.55 2.86
CA HIS A 172 -4.90 -4.90 3.24
C HIS A 172 -4.13 -5.63 2.12
N THR A 173 -4.40 -5.28 0.86
CA THR A 173 -3.87 -5.98 -0.32
C THR A 173 -2.78 -5.19 -1.05
N LEU A 174 -2.34 -4.08 -0.49
CA LEU A 174 -1.42 -3.11 -1.10
C LEU A 174 -0.12 -3.73 -1.66
N GLY A 175 0.40 -4.78 -1.04
CA GLY A 175 1.60 -5.47 -1.52
C GLY A 175 1.40 -6.25 -2.80
N ILE A 176 0.16 -6.72 -3.06
CA ILE A 176 -0.20 -7.53 -4.23
C ILE A 176 -0.97 -6.69 -5.26
N ARG A 177 -1.82 -5.77 -4.78
CA ARG A 177 -2.68 -4.91 -5.61
C ARG A 177 -2.48 -3.43 -5.27
N PRO A 178 -1.32 -2.84 -5.59
CA PRO A 178 -0.94 -1.50 -5.13
C PRO A 178 -1.80 -0.36 -5.68
N TYR A 179 -2.67 -0.62 -6.67
CA TYR A 179 -3.50 0.38 -7.34
C TYR A 179 -5.01 0.15 -7.22
N SER A 180 -5.45 -0.68 -6.30
CA SER A 180 -6.87 -1.04 -6.16
C SER A 180 -7.64 0.00 -5.34
N TYR A 181 -7.47 1.30 -5.61
CA TYR A 181 -8.19 2.38 -4.94
C TYR A 181 -9.01 3.23 -5.93
N GLY A 182 -10.07 3.87 -5.41
CA GLY A 182 -11.01 4.67 -6.20
C GLY A 182 -12.16 3.85 -6.79
N LEU A 183 -13.20 4.56 -7.26
CA LEU A 183 -14.43 3.93 -7.75
C LEU A 183 -14.21 2.99 -8.94
N GLN A 184 -13.30 3.35 -9.85
CA GLN A 184 -12.99 2.51 -11.02
C GLN A 184 -12.32 1.20 -10.60
N ALA A 185 -11.39 1.27 -9.65
CA ALA A 185 -10.74 0.07 -9.12
C ALA A 185 -11.72 -0.80 -8.33
N CYS A 186 -12.66 -0.21 -7.57
CA CYS A 186 -13.71 -0.94 -6.89
C CYS A 186 -14.59 -1.72 -7.88
N ASN A 187 -14.98 -1.11 -8.99
CA ASN A 187 -15.75 -1.79 -10.03
C ASN A 187 -14.96 -2.96 -10.64
N ALA A 188 -13.71 -2.74 -11.04
CA ALA A 188 -12.86 -3.78 -11.61
C ALA A 188 -12.64 -4.95 -10.63
N THR A 189 -12.41 -4.65 -9.35
CA THR A 189 -12.25 -5.65 -8.29
C THR A 189 -13.53 -6.47 -8.09
N SER A 190 -14.69 -5.81 -8.09
CA SER A 190 -15.99 -6.48 -7.95
C SER A 190 -16.26 -7.42 -9.11
N LEU A 191 -15.94 -7.03 -10.34
CA LEU A 191 -16.07 -7.88 -11.52
C LEU A 191 -15.18 -9.13 -11.41
N ILE A 192 -13.90 -8.96 -11.08
CA ILE A 192 -12.97 -10.10 -10.90
C ILE A 192 -13.53 -11.09 -9.86
N LEU A 193 -14.06 -10.58 -8.75
CA LEU A 193 -14.59 -11.42 -7.69
C LEU A 193 -15.84 -12.19 -8.14
N VAL A 194 -16.81 -11.50 -8.75
CA VAL A 194 -18.07 -12.11 -9.19
C VAL A 194 -17.82 -13.11 -10.31
N GLU A 195 -16.98 -12.79 -11.30
CA GLU A 195 -16.59 -13.70 -12.35
C GLU A 195 -15.94 -14.98 -11.79
N SER A 196 -15.07 -14.85 -10.78
CA SER A 196 -14.46 -16.02 -10.15
C SER A 196 -15.48 -16.94 -9.49
N TRP A 197 -16.52 -16.38 -8.88
CA TRP A 197 -17.60 -17.17 -8.26
C TRP A 197 -18.48 -17.87 -9.29
N VAL A 198 -18.78 -17.21 -10.40
CA VAL A 198 -19.56 -17.80 -11.50
C VAL A 198 -18.82 -18.99 -12.10
N LEU A 199 -17.54 -18.83 -12.43
CA LEU A 199 -16.72 -19.90 -13.00
C LEU A 199 -16.60 -21.12 -12.06
N GLU A 200 -16.39 -20.89 -10.78
CA GLU A 200 -16.29 -21.98 -9.79
C GLU A 200 -17.60 -22.74 -9.62
N ASN A 201 -18.75 -22.06 -9.68
CA ASN A 201 -20.06 -22.71 -9.64
C ASN A 201 -20.33 -23.54 -10.91
N GLU A 202 -19.89 -23.08 -12.06
CA GLU A 202 -20.03 -23.84 -13.32
C GLU A 202 -19.15 -25.09 -13.33
N GLU A 203 -17.90 -24.99 -12.85
CA GLU A 203 -17.00 -26.14 -12.71
C GLU A 203 -17.54 -27.16 -11.68
N GLY A 204 -18.06 -26.70 -10.54
CA GLY A 204 -18.67 -27.55 -9.52
C GLY A 204 -19.90 -28.31 -10.03
N ASN A 205 -20.72 -27.70 -10.87
CA ASN A 205 -21.88 -28.34 -11.48
C ASN A 205 -21.51 -29.37 -12.58
N ASN A 206 -20.38 -29.19 -13.25
CA ASN A 206 -19.90 -30.11 -14.27
C ASN A 206 -19.21 -31.36 -13.69
N THR A 207 -18.74 -31.30 -12.44
CA THR A 207 -18.12 -32.44 -11.73
C THR A 207 -19.15 -33.35 -11.07
N LEU A 208 -20.43 -32.96 -11.03
CA LEU A 208 -21.54 -33.73 -10.44
C LEU A 208 -22.39 -34.46 -11.50
N LYS A 209 -22.00 -34.41 -12.77
CA LYS A 209 -22.58 -35.19 -13.86
C LYS A 209 -21.64 -36.32 -14.29
#